data_ad6b5843f233d59191fb112d5ad4eab7
#
_entry.id   ad6b5843f233d59191fb112d5ad4eab7
#
_cell.length_a   1.000
_cell.length_b   1.000
_cell.length_c   1.000
_cell.angle_alpha   90.00
_cell.angle_beta   90.00
_cell.angle_gamma   90.00
#
_symmetry.space_group_name_H-M   'P 1'
#
loop_
_entity.id
_entity.type
_entity.pdbx_description
1 polymer ?
#
loop_
_entity_poly.entity_id
_entity_poly.type
_entity_poly.pdbx_seq_one_letter_code
_entity_poly.pdbx_strand_id
1 'polypeptide(L)'
;GHPAYRADDALWLFPTVYKYIAETGHLEFMDEVIPYANRGEATVYEHLKRAIDFSMNHLGKHGMPAGLYADWNDCLRLGKEGESTFVAMQLYYAMNILRKFAEYKQDKETAAYLDEKQEELGKLLQELCWNEDRFIRGFTEAGEVIGKRTDPEANMWLNPQSWAVISGLAT
;
A
#
# COMPACT_ATOMS: atom_id res chain seq x y z
N GLY A 1 -14.82 7.88 -10.40
CA GLY A 1 -13.52 7.29 -10.65
C GLY A 1 -13.47 6.59 -11.99
N HIS A 2 -12.30 6.42 -12.56
CA HIS A 2 -12.11 5.63 -13.77
C HIS A 2 -12.56 4.19 -13.48
N PRO A 3 -13.31 3.51 -14.38
CA PRO A 3 -13.80 2.15 -14.14
C PRO A 3 -12.69 1.09 -14.01
N ALA A 4 -11.46 1.45 -14.32
CA ALA A 4 -10.28 0.62 -14.20
C ALA A 4 -9.33 1.24 -13.15
N TYR A 5 -9.62 0.99 -11.85
CA TYR A 5 -8.72 1.49 -10.81
C TYR A 5 -7.44 0.66 -10.76
N ARG A 6 -6.35 1.36 -10.42
CA ARG A 6 -5.08 0.74 -10.07
C ARG A 6 -5.00 0.49 -8.58
N ALA A 7 -4.27 -0.54 -8.22
CA ALA A 7 -4.15 -0.96 -6.84
C ALA A 7 -3.39 0.06 -5.97
N ASP A 8 -2.50 0.84 -6.60
CA ASP A 8 -1.62 1.80 -5.92
C ASP A 8 -2.11 3.25 -5.92
N ASP A 9 -3.12 3.61 -6.75
CA ASP A 9 -3.55 5.00 -6.95
C ASP A 9 -3.78 5.77 -5.64
N ALA A 10 -4.56 5.20 -4.73
CA ALA A 10 -4.90 5.86 -3.47
C ALA A 10 -3.73 5.89 -2.47
N LEU A 11 -2.77 4.99 -2.60
CA LEU A 11 -1.65 4.88 -1.67
C LEU A 11 -0.59 5.98 -1.89
N TRP A 12 -0.55 6.60 -3.08
CA TRP A 12 0.32 7.75 -3.35
C TRP A 12 -0.08 9.02 -2.58
N LEU A 13 -1.27 9.08 -2.03
CA LEU A 13 -1.70 10.20 -1.18
C LEU A 13 -0.86 10.30 0.09
N PHE A 14 -0.46 9.17 0.67
CA PHE A 14 0.23 9.14 1.95
C PHE A 14 1.60 9.83 1.93
N PRO A 15 2.55 9.44 1.05
CA PRO A 15 3.82 10.17 0.96
C PRO A 15 3.60 11.64 0.56
N THR A 16 2.60 11.95 -0.26
CA THR A 16 2.31 13.31 -0.71
C THR A 16 1.87 14.20 0.45
N VAL A 17 0.85 13.77 1.21
CA VAL A 17 0.35 14.52 2.38
C VAL A 17 1.42 14.61 3.47
N TYR A 18 2.11 13.50 3.74
CA TYR A 18 3.16 13.47 4.76
C TYR A 18 4.30 14.46 4.43
N LYS A 19 4.77 14.45 3.18
CA LYS A 19 5.84 15.36 2.73
C LYS A 19 5.38 16.81 2.74
N TYR A 20 4.16 17.10 2.31
CA TYR A 20 3.60 18.44 2.38
C TYR A 20 3.60 18.98 3.83
N ILE A 21 3.10 18.20 4.77
CA ILE A 21 3.07 18.59 6.18
C ILE A 21 4.48 18.72 6.75
N ALA A 22 5.39 17.80 6.40
CA ALA A 22 6.77 17.84 6.86
C ALA A 22 7.53 19.09 6.41
N GLU A 23 7.27 19.55 5.17
CA GLU A 23 7.92 20.74 4.60
C GLU A 23 7.29 22.05 5.09
N THR A 24 5.99 22.09 5.29
CA THR A 24 5.26 23.31 5.61
C THR A 24 5.00 23.51 7.10
N GLY A 25 5.03 22.44 7.89
CA GLY A 25 4.56 22.44 9.28
C GLY A 25 3.05 22.57 9.42
N HIS A 26 2.27 22.55 8.33
CA HIS A 26 0.83 22.77 8.30
C HIS A 26 0.06 21.51 8.73
N LEU A 27 0.06 21.21 10.02
CA LEU A 27 -0.61 20.04 10.58
C LEU A 27 -2.14 20.11 10.45
N GLU A 28 -2.71 21.32 10.48
CA GLU A 28 -4.15 21.59 10.32
C GLU A 28 -4.68 21.20 8.93
N PHE A 29 -3.79 20.99 7.96
CA PHE A 29 -4.15 20.45 6.64
C PHE A 29 -4.94 19.14 6.74
N MET A 30 -4.68 18.33 7.75
CA MET A 30 -5.43 17.09 7.99
C MET A 30 -6.91 17.32 8.29
N ASP A 31 -7.28 18.50 8.76
CA ASP A 31 -8.65 18.89 9.11
C ASP A 31 -9.37 19.64 7.98
N GLU A 32 -8.66 19.98 6.90
CA GLU A 32 -9.29 20.61 5.74
C GLU A 32 -10.29 19.65 5.08
N VAL A 33 -11.49 20.17 4.83
CA VAL A 33 -12.56 19.40 4.17
C VAL A 33 -12.42 19.52 2.66
N ILE A 34 -12.29 18.37 2.01
CA ILE A 34 -12.09 18.27 0.56
C ILE A 34 -13.19 17.36 -0.03
N PRO A 35 -13.79 17.75 -1.18
CA PRO A 35 -14.81 16.92 -1.81
C PRO A 35 -14.20 15.64 -2.41
N TYR A 36 -14.95 14.55 -2.33
CA TYR A 36 -14.66 13.36 -3.13
C TYR A 36 -15.00 13.61 -4.59
N ALA A 37 -14.26 12.97 -5.50
CA ALA A 37 -14.50 13.11 -6.94
C ALA A 37 -15.90 12.68 -7.41
N ASN A 38 -16.56 11.82 -6.64
CA ASN A 38 -17.86 11.26 -7.01
C ASN A 38 -19.02 11.84 -6.18
N ARG A 39 -18.93 11.85 -4.85
CA ARG A 39 -20.03 12.31 -3.98
C ARG A 39 -19.56 12.56 -2.55
N GLY A 40 -20.04 13.66 -1.97
CA GLY A 40 -19.75 14.03 -0.59
C GLY A 40 -18.36 14.64 -0.40
N GLU A 41 -18.02 14.92 0.83
CA GLU A 41 -16.76 15.53 1.24
C GLU A 41 -16.37 14.99 2.62
N ALA A 42 -15.09 15.06 2.94
CA ALA A 42 -14.56 14.71 4.25
C ALA A 42 -13.22 15.40 4.49
N THR A 43 -12.71 15.31 5.70
CA THR A 43 -11.37 15.83 6.00
C THR A 43 -10.28 15.05 5.25
N VAL A 44 -9.12 15.66 5.05
CA VAL A 44 -7.94 14.97 4.48
C VAL A 44 -7.64 13.70 5.27
N TYR A 45 -7.72 13.76 6.60
CA TYR A 45 -7.51 12.59 7.47
C TYR A 45 -8.48 11.44 7.14
N GLU A 46 -9.78 11.74 6.96
CA GLU A 46 -10.78 10.73 6.59
C GLU A 46 -10.58 10.20 5.16
N HIS A 47 -10.06 11.04 4.23
CA HIS A 47 -9.67 10.56 2.91
C HIS A 47 -8.55 9.50 3.01
N LEU A 48 -7.57 9.71 3.88
CA LEU A 48 -6.49 8.75 4.10
C LEU A 48 -7.00 7.46 4.75
N LYS A 49 -7.87 7.54 5.77
CA LYS A 49 -8.53 6.35 6.36
C LYS A 49 -9.26 5.55 5.29
N ARG A 50 -10.06 6.22 4.47
CA ARG A 50 -10.81 5.57 3.38
C ARG A 50 -9.89 4.92 2.34
N ALA A 51 -8.70 5.45 2.09
CA ALA A 51 -7.73 4.85 1.19
C ALA A 51 -7.17 3.53 1.74
N ILE A 52 -6.88 3.44 3.05
CA ILE A 52 -6.53 2.18 3.72
C ILE A 52 -7.70 1.20 3.64
N ASP A 53 -8.91 1.63 4.00
CA ASP A 53 -10.11 0.79 3.97
C ASP A 53 -10.36 0.21 2.58
N PHE A 54 -10.13 1.02 1.53
CA PHE A 54 -10.24 0.54 0.16
C PHE A 54 -9.29 -0.62 -0.11
N SER A 55 -8.01 -0.49 0.23
CA SER A 55 -7.03 -1.55 0.04
C SER A 55 -7.34 -2.79 0.89
N MET A 56 -7.74 -2.60 2.15
CA MET A 56 -8.09 -3.69 3.07
C MET A 56 -9.38 -4.43 2.68
N ASN A 57 -10.29 -3.77 1.95
CA ASN A 57 -11.50 -4.40 1.42
C ASN A 57 -11.31 -5.06 0.04
N HIS A 58 -10.11 -4.96 -0.54
CA HIS A 58 -9.74 -5.56 -1.82
C HIS A 58 -8.43 -6.34 -1.68
N LEU A 59 -8.49 -7.40 -0.88
CA LEU A 59 -7.35 -8.31 -0.71
C LEU A 59 -7.46 -9.49 -1.67
N GLY A 60 -6.31 -9.98 -2.10
CA GLY A 60 -6.19 -11.20 -2.86
C GLY A 60 -6.15 -12.44 -1.96
N LYS A 61 -5.82 -13.57 -2.57
CA LYS A 61 -5.89 -14.90 -1.94
C LYS A 61 -4.97 -15.06 -0.73
N HIS A 62 -3.84 -14.37 -0.70
CA HIS A 62 -2.85 -14.46 0.38
C HIS A 62 -3.01 -13.38 1.44
N GLY A 63 -3.98 -12.45 1.28
CA GLY A 63 -4.23 -11.37 2.22
C GLY A 63 -3.43 -10.09 1.94
N MET A 64 -2.82 -9.98 0.78
CA MET A 64 -2.19 -8.77 0.28
C MET A 64 -3.16 -8.01 -0.65
N PRO A 65 -2.93 -6.70 -0.90
CA PRO A 65 -3.78 -5.96 -1.82
C PRO A 65 -3.88 -6.62 -3.20
N ALA A 66 -5.10 -6.82 -3.67
CA ALA A 66 -5.37 -7.36 -4.99
C ALA A 66 -4.88 -6.42 -6.08
N GLY A 67 -4.39 -6.99 -7.18
CA GLY A 67 -3.80 -6.26 -8.30
C GLY A 67 -4.79 -5.36 -9.06
N LEU A 68 -6.08 -5.64 -8.93
CA LEU A 68 -7.16 -4.91 -9.59
C LEU A 68 -6.90 -4.84 -11.10
N TYR A 69 -6.81 -3.64 -11.66
CA TYR A 69 -6.55 -3.47 -13.09
C TYR A 69 -5.04 -3.47 -13.41
N ALA A 70 -4.26 -2.81 -12.60
CA ALA A 70 -2.79 -2.75 -12.65
C ALA A 70 -2.24 -2.10 -11.37
N ASP A 71 -0.94 -2.12 -11.21
CA ASP A 71 -0.22 -1.23 -10.31
C ASP A 71 0.56 -0.17 -11.12
N TRP A 72 1.53 0.52 -10.52
CA TRP A 72 2.39 1.50 -11.18
C TRP A 72 3.01 1.00 -12.50
N ASN A 73 3.28 -0.30 -12.60
CA ASN A 73 3.74 -0.90 -13.84
C ASN A 73 2.54 -1.34 -14.69
N ASP A 74 2.05 -0.46 -15.51
CA ASP A 74 0.91 -0.70 -16.40
C ASP A 74 1.08 -1.86 -17.36
N CYS A 75 2.32 -2.29 -17.60
CA CYS A 75 2.64 -3.40 -18.50
C CYS A 75 2.56 -4.75 -17.79
N LEU A 76 2.63 -4.78 -16.46
CA LEU A 76 2.55 -6.01 -15.67
C LEU A 76 1.11 -6.22 -15.19
N ARG A 77 0.47 -7.24 -15.72
CA ARG A 77 -0.87 -7.64 -15.32
C ARG A 77 -0.84 -8.94 -14.53
N LEU A 78 -0.97 -8.83 -13.23
CA LEU A 78 -1.03 -9.99 -12.33
C LEU A 78 -2.42 -10.66 -12.34
N GLY A 79 -3.42 -10.01 -12.95
CA GLY A 79 -4.82 -10.38 -12.86
C GLY A 79 -5.55 -9.61 -11.76
N LYS A 80 -6.88 -9.59 -11.85
CA LYS A 80 -7.70 -8.77 -10.95
C LYS A 80 -7.53 -9.16 -9.47
N GLU A 81 -7.35 -10.44 -9.21
CA GLU A 81 -7.15 -11.00 -7.86
C GLU A 81 -5.69 -11.41 -7.61
N GLY A 82 -4.79 -11.15 -8.56
CA GLY A 82 -3.36 -11.29 -8.35
C GLY A 82 -2.87 -10.27 -7.31
N GLU A 83 -1.69 -10.47 -6.75
CA GLU A 83 -1.19 -9.66 -5.64
C GLU A 83 0.19 -9.11 -5.93
N SER A 84 0.36 -7.81 -5.70
CA SER A 84 1.61 -7.10 -5.93
C SER A 84 2.37 -6.88 -4.63
N THR A 85 3.57 -7.45 -4.52
CA THR A 85 4.46 -7.21 -3.39
C THR A 85 4.78 -5.72 -3.23
N PHE A 86 4.94 -5.00 -4.33
CA PHE A 86 5.17 -3.56 -4.33
C PHE A 86 3.99 -2.80 -3.69
N VAL A 87 2.75 -3.10 -4.09
CA VAL A 87 1.55 -2.44 -3.53
C VAL A 87 1.36 -2.79 -2.05
N ALA A 88 1.65 -4.04 -1.67
CA ALA A 88 1.62 -4.44 -0.27
C ALA A 88 2.62 -3.65 0.59
N MET A 89 3.82 -3.38 0.07
CA MET A 89 4.81 -2.53 0.74
C MET A 89 4.38 -1.06 0.78
N GLN A 90 3.70 -0.55 -0.25
CA GLN A 90 3.08 0.78 -0.21
C GLN A 90 1.99 0.87 0.86
N LEU A 91 1.14 -0.15 0.97
CA LEU A 91 0.12 -0.21 2.01
C LEU A 91 0.76 -0.24 3.41
N TYR A 92 1.82 -1.04 3.59
CA TYR A 92 2.59 -1.07 4.83
C TYR A 92 3.14 0.33 5.20
N TYR A 93 3.69 1.03 4.22
CA TYR A 93 4.18 2.42 4.39
C TYR A 93 3.04 3.40 4.70
N ALA A 94 1.92 3.28 4.00
CA ALA A 94 0.73 4.09 4.21
C ALA A 94 0.16 3.94 5.62
N MET A 95 0.11 2.71 6.14
CA MET A 95 -0.29 2.43 7.52
C MET A 95 0.63 3.10 8.52
N ASN A 96 1.96 3.07 8.30
CA ASN A 96 2.94 3.74 9.15
C ASN A 96 2.73 5.27 9.20
N ILE A 97 2.44 5.89 8.05
CA ILE A 97 2.16 7.33 7.98
C ILE A 97 0.84 7.66 8.70
N LEU A 98 -0.24 6.93 8.39
CA LEU A 98 -1.55 7.20 8.99
C LEU A 98 -1.53 7.00 10.51
N ARG A 99 -0.78 6.01 10.99
CA ARG A 99 -0.59 5.77 12.41
C ARG A 99 0.00 7.01 13.13
N LYS A 100 1.03 7.65 12.54
CA LYS A 100 1.59 8.89 13.10
C LYS A 100 0.55 10.02 13.14
N PHE A 101 -0.28 10.13 12.12
CA PHE A 101 -1.37 11.10 12.10
C PHE A 101 -2.46 10.77 13.13
N ALA A 102 -2.81 9.49 13.29
CA ALA A 102 -3.75 9.03 14.31
C ALA A 102 -3.25 9.33 15.73
N GLU A 103 -1.96 9.11 16.01
CA GLU A 103 -1.34 9.48 17.29
C GLU A 103 -1.44 10.99 17.54
N TYR A 104 -1.09 11.82 16.55
CA TYR A 104 -1.21 13.26 16.67
C TYR A 104 -2.65 13.70 16.95
N LYS A 105 -3.63 13.09 16.28
CA LYS A 105 -5.06 13.36 16.47
C LYS A 105 -5.65 12.69 17.71
N GLN A 106 -4.87 11.92 18.45
CA GLN A 106 -5.32 11.12 19.60
C GLN A 106 -6.41 10.08 19.25
N ASP A 107 -6.47 9.66 17.99
CA ASP A 107 -7.37 8.60 17.51
C ASP A 107 -6.76 7.22 17.82
N LYS A 108 -6.93 6.81 19.08
CA LYS A 108 -6.35 5.57 19.60
C LYS A 108 -6.89 4.32 18.93
N GLU A 109 -8.15 4.34 18.50
CA GLU A 109 -8.79 3.21 17.82
C GLU A 109 -8.14 2.97 16.46
N THR A 110 -8.03 4.02 15.65
CA THR A 110 -7.32 3.94 14.36
C THR A 110 -5.86 3.54 14.54
N ALA A 111 -5.15 4.10 15.53
CA ALA A 111 -3.75 3.75 15.77
C ALA A 111 -3.58 2.26 16.09
N ALA A 112 -4.40 1.72 17.00
CA ALA A 112 -4.35 0.31 17.38
C ALA A 112 -4.70 -0.63 16.23
N TYR A 113 -5.72 -0.29 15.43
CA TYR A 113 -6.07 -1.02 14.22
C TYR A 113 -4.91 -1.08 13.22
N LEU A 114 -4.25 0.05 12.99
CA LEU A 114 -3.13 0.13 12.06
C LEU A 114 -1.92 -0.65 12.55
N ASP A 115 -1.61 -0.64 13.86
CA ASP A 115 -0.53 -1.43 14.45
C ASP A 115 -0.76 -2.94 14.20
N GLU A 116 -1.98 -3.42 14.46
CA GLU A 116 -2.35 -4.82 14.23
C GLU A 116 -2.21 -5.20 12.75
N LYS A 117 -2.81 -4.41 11.86
CA LYS A 117 -2.82 -4.73 10.41
C LYS A 117 -1.46 -4.57 9.76
N GLN A 118 -0.65 -3.63 10.22
CA GLN A 118 0.72 -3.47 9.76
C GLN A 118 1.60 -4.66 10.17
N GLU A 119 1.47 -5.14 11.41
CA GLU A 119 2.20 -6.32 11.88
C GLU A 119 1.81 -7.58 11.07
N GLU A 120 0.51 -7.80 10.86
CA GLU A 120 0.01 -8.91 10.03
C GLU A 120 0.58 -8.85 8.60
N LEU A 121 0.50 -7.70 7.96
CA LEU A 121 1.00 -7.50 6.59
C LEU A 121 2.52 -7.64 6.52
N GLY A 122 3.24 -7.15 7.52
CA GLY A 122 4.69 -7.30 7.60
C GLY A 122 5.12 -8.76 7.68
N LYS A 123 4.45 -9.58 8.50
CA LYS A 123 4.67 -11.03 8.58
C LYS A 123 4.40 -11.71 7.24
N LEU A 124 3.27 -11.42 6.61
CA LEU A 124 2.93 -11.97 5.29
C LEU A 124 4.01 -11.64 4.25
N LEU A 125 4.48 -10.40 4.19
CA LEU A 125 5.51 -9.98 3.25
C LEU A 125 6.83 -10.71 3.48
N GLN A 126 7.23 -10.94 4.72
CA GLN A 126 8.45 -11.69 5.05
C GLN A 126 8.32 -13.18 4.73
N GLU A 127 7.18 -13.78 5.05
CA GLU A 127 6.97 -15.22 4.90
C GLU A 127 6.71 -15.64 3.45
N LEU A 128 5.93 -14.86 2.70
CA LEU A 128 5.48 -15.23 1.37
C LEU A 128 6.27 -14.57 0.24
N CYS A 129 6.79 -13.37 0.47
CA CYS A 129 7.41 -12.59 -0.60
C CYS A 129 8.93 -12.60 -0.56
N TRP A 130 9.56 -12.94 0.56
CA TRP A 130 11.01 -13.10 0.63
C TRP A 130 11.44 -14.42 -0.04
N ASN A 131 12.30 -14.32 -1.02
CA ASN A 131 12.80 -15.46 -1.80
C ASN A 131 14.33 -15.45 -1.83
N GLU A 132 14.94 -16.18 -0.91
CA GLU A 132 16.37 -16.33 -0.71
C GLU A 132 17.09 -15.01 -0.33
N ASP A 133 17.32 -14.12 -1.30
CA ASP A 133 18.09 -12.87 -1.14
C ASP A 133 17.33 -11.63 -1.67
N ARG A 134 16.07 -11.78 -2.03
CA ARG A 134 15.25 -10.72 -2.63
C ARG A 134 13.75 -10.93 -2.42
N PHE A 135 12.97 -9.87 -2.59
CA PHE A 135 11.52 -9.97 -2.63
C PHE A 135 11.05 -10.30 -4.05
N ILE A 136 10.09 -11.21 -4.15
CA ILE A 136 9.38 -11.50 -5.41
C ILE A 136 8.59 -10.27 -5.88
N ARG A 137 8.17 -10.27 -7.16
CA ARG A 137 7.33 -9.20 -7.70
C ARG A 137 5.86 -9.33 -7.29
N GLY A 138 5.37 -10.53 -7.17
CA GLY A 138 4.01 -10.82 -6.76
C GLY A 138 3.50 -12.17 -7.22
N PHE A 139 2.17 -12.33 -7.08
CA PHE A 139 1.46 -13.53 -7.46
C PHE A 139 0.45 -13.18 -8.57
N THR A 140 0.39 -14.00 -9.60
CA THR A 140 -0.68 -13.90 -10.59
C THR A 140 -2.00 -14.42 -10.02
N GLU A 141 -3.12 -14.07 -10.64
CA GLU A 141 -4.46 -14.61 -10.31
C GLU A 141 -4.51 -16.14 -10.42
N ALA A 142 -3.70 -16.72 -11.33
CA ALA A 142 -3.55 -18.17 -11.45
C ALA A 142 -2.70 -18.82 -10.34
N GLY A 143 -2.08 -17.99 -9.48
CA GLY A 143 -1.23 -18.45 -8.39
C GLY A 143 0.24 -18.63 -8.77
N GLU A 144 0.65 -18.17 -9.94
CA GLU A 144 2.05 -18.19 -10.35
C GLU A 144 2.84 -17.10 -9.62
N VAL A 145 4.02 -17.42 -9.18
CA VAL A 145 4.95 -16.47 -8.55
C VAL A 145 5.81 -15.81 -9.61
N ILE A 146 5.86 -14.48 -9.62
CA ILE A 146 6.69 -13.69 -10.53
C ILE A 146 7.87 -13.09 -9.77
N GLY A 147 9.07 -13.23 -10.34
CA GLY A 147 10.30 -12.63 -9.82
C GLY A 147 11.01 -13.48 -8.79
N LYS A 148 10.88 -14.81 -8.87
CA LYS A 148 11.72 -15.72 -8.08
C LYS A 148 13.15 -15.68 -8.57
N ARG A 149 14.09 -15.90 -7.67
CA ARG A 149 15.52 -16.02 -8.00
C ARG A 149 15.79 -17.05 -9.10
N THR A 150 15.03 -18.13 -9.12
CA THR A 150 15.18 -19.23 -10.07
C THR A 150 14.51 -19.00 -11.43
N ASP A 151 13.77 -17.90 -11.60
CA ASP A 151 13.14 -17.59 -12.88
C ASP A 151 14.23 -17.34 -13.94
N PRO A 152 14.11 -17.91 -15.15
CA PRO A 152 15.11 -17.76 -16.19
C PRO A 152 15.26 -16.33 -16.69
N GLU A 153 14.17 -15.56 -16.59
CA GLU A 153 14.10 -14.13 -16.94
C GLU A 153 13.33 -13.37 -15.86
N ALA A 154 13.55 -12.06 -15.78
CA ALA A 154 12.86 -11.18 -14.83
C ALA A 154 12.88 -11.69 -13.38
N ASN A 155 14.01 -12.28 -12.96
CA ASN A 155 14.22 -12.81 -11.62
C ASN A 155 14.59 -11.75 -10.57
N MET A 156 14.67 -10.48 -10.97
CA MET A 156 14.91 -9.34 -10.10
C MET A 156 14.05 -8.16 -10.55
N TRP A 157 13.21 -7.69 -9.65
CA TRP A 157 12.38 -6.50 -9.85
C TRP A 157 12.78 -5.43 -8.84
N LEU A 158 13.14 -4.26 -9.32
CA LEU A 158 13.66 -3.18 -8.46
C LEU A 158 12.61 -2.64 -7.48
N ASN A 159 11.34 -2.51 -7.94
CA ASN A 159 10.29 -1.92 -7.13
C ASN A 159 10.13 -2.55 -5.73
N PRO A 160 9.93 -3.88 -5.59
CA PRO A 160 9.79 -4.45 -4.25
C PRO A 160 11.07 -4.29 -3.40
N GLN A 161 12.26 -4.33 -4.00
CA GLN A 161 13.50 -4.15 -3.24
C GLN A 161 13.59 -2.71 -2.69
N SER A 162 13.35 -1.71 -3.54
CA SER A 162 13.38 -0.30 -3.13
C SER A 162 12.30 0.00 -2.08
N TRP A 163 11.09 -0.52 -2.29
CA TRP A 163 9.98 -0.28 -1.38
C TRP A 163 10.09 -1.04 -0.07
N ALA A 164 10.79 -2.16 -0.02
CA ALA A 164 11.12 -2.82 1.24
C ALA A 164 11.91 -1.88 2.17
N VAL A 165 12.85 -1.11 1.60
CA VAL A 165 13.63 -0.11 2.34
C VAL A 165 12.81 1.14 2.64
N ILE A 166 12.11 1.70 1.63
CA ILE A 166 11.31 2.92 1.77
C ILE A 166 10.22 2.76 2.83
N SER A 167 9.56 1.61 2.85
CA SER A 167 8.48 1.33 3.79
C SER A 167 8.97 1.08 5.22
N GLY A 168 10.24 0.77 5.40
CA GLY A 168 10.80 0.36 6.68
C GLY A 168 10.56 -1.12 7.02
N LEU A 169 10.10 -1.92 6.04
CA LEU A 169 9.92 -3.37 6.21
C LEU A 169 11.27 -4.10 6.31
N ALA A 170 12.23 -3.70 5.47
CA ALA A 170 13.60 -4.18 5.55
C ALA A 170 14.42 -3.24 6.44
N THR A 171 15.07 -3.83 7.46
CA THR A 171 16.01 -3.15 8.36
C THR A 171 17.45 -3.43 7.95
#